data_732c9cb96129d61caa84c1952ee7fa5a
#
_entry.id   732c9cb96129d61caa84c1952ee7fa5a
#
_cell.length_a   1.000
_cell.length_b   1.000
_cell.length_c   1.000
_cell.angle_alpha   90.00
_cell.angle_beta   90.00
_cell.angle_gamma   90.00
#
_symmetry.space_group_name_H-M   'P 1'
#
loop_
_entity.id
_entity.type
_entity.pdbx_description
1 polymer ?
#
loop_
_entity_poly.entity_id
_entity_poly.type
_entity_poly.pdbx_seq_one_letter_code
_entity_poly.pdbx_strand_id
1 'polypeptide(L)'
;MKNNVKIGSAELFNGDCLQFLSTLPDDFVDLIVTDPPYFKVKPNGWDNQWRGDEDYLAWLGKCLAEFWRVLKPNGSLYLFCGHRLASDIEIMMRGRFRVLNHIIWAKPSGKWNGCNKESLRAYFPATERILFAEHYQGPVTPKTDGYDRKSQELKQCVLMPLITYFREAREALGVTSKQIGEATGKKNMVSHWFSASQWQLPNEEDYQNLQALFTRIAIDKHRTNELATPHHMLVDEYQVLNRRYGELLAEYKSLRRYFGVTVVVPYTDVWTHKPVQFYPGKHPCEKPADMLRQIINASSRPGDLVADFFMGSGSTIKAALSLGRRAIGVELEEVRFTQTVREIERLQNATSKQ
;
A
#
# COMPACT_ATOMS: atom_id res chain seq x y z
N MET A 1 12.76 18.27 -21.50
CA MET A 1 11.95 18.80 -20.39
C MET A 1 12.14 20.30 -20.38
N LYS A 2 11.05 21.05 -20.53
CA LYS A 2 11.19 22.51 -20.72
C LYS A 2 11.44 23.27 -19.42
N ASN A 3 10.82 22.88 -18.30
CA ASN A 3 10.99 23.53 -17.00
C ASN A 3 10.84 22.51 -15.85
N ASN A 4 11.72 22.63 -14.86
CA ASN A 4 11.63 21.93 -13.58
C ASN A 4 11.58 22.98 -12.47
N VAL A 5 10.61 22.89 -11.56
CA VAL A 5 10.43 23.83 -10.45
C VAL A 5 10.31 23.06 -9.14
N LYS A 6 11.11 23.44 -8.15
CA LYS A 6 11.04 22.90 -6.80
C LYS A 6 10.42 23.92 -5.86
N ILE A 7 9.35 23.51 -5.15
CA ILE A 7 8.61 24.35 -4.21
C ILE A 7 8.45 23.57 -2.90
N GLY A 8 9.23 23.90 -1.88
CA GLY A 8 9.26 23.14 -0.63
C GLY A 8 9.59 21.66 -0.88
N SER A 9 8.69 20.76 -0.54
CA SER A 9 8.81 19.32 -0.74
C SER A 9 8.19 18.82 -2.05
N ALA A 10 7.80 19.71 -2.97
CA ALA A 10 7.28 19.35 -4.28
C ALA A 10 8.28 19.60 -5.40
N GLU A 11 8.35 18.70 -6.36
CA GLU A 11 9.09 18.84 -7.61
C GLU A 11 8.11 18.72 -8.78
N LEU A 12 8.05 19.78 -9.60
CA LEU A 12 7.07 19.90 -10.69
C LEU A 12 7.78 20.00 -12.03
N PHE A 13 7.30 19.25 -13.01
CA PHE A 13 7.91 19.13 -14.33
C PHE A 13 6.92 19.46 -15.42
N ASN A 14 7.34 20.32 -16.35
CA ASN A 14 6.58 20.58 -17.57
C ASN A 14 7.09 19.70 -18.70
N GLY A 15 6.26 18.79 -19.20
CA GLY A 15 6.59 17.93 -20.31
C GLY A 15 5.75 16.64 -20.36
N ASP A 16 6.18 15.74 -21.23
CA ASP A 16 5.56 14.43 -21.42
C ASP A 16 5.87 13.49 -20.24
N CYS A 17 4.85 12.78 -19.76
CA CYS A 17 4.95 11.89 -18.62
C CYS A 17 5.90 10.71 -18.85
N LEU A 18 5.91 10.10 -20.06
CA LEU A 18 6.78 8.98 -20.38
C LEU A 18 8.26 9.41 -20.47
N GLN A 19 8.52 10.61 -21.04
CA GLN A 19 9.86 11.18 -21.04
C GLN A 19 10.36 11.45 -19.63
N PHE A 20 9.50 11.96 -18.76
CA PHE A 20 9.86 12.20 -17.36
C PHE A 20 10.08 10.88 -16.60
N LEU A 21 9.14 9.94 -16.71
CA LEU A 21 9.23 8.63 -16.06
C LEU A 21 10.54 7.90 -16.38
N SER A 22 11.01 7.96 -17.64
CA SER A 22 12.28 7.33 -18.04
C SER A 22 13.53 7.89 -17.30
N THR A 23 13.40 9.06 -16.66
CA THR A 23 14.49 9.66 -15.87
C THR A 23 14.48 9.25 -14.39
N LEU A 24 13.38 8.68 -13.93
CA LEU A 24 13.25 8.23 -12.55
C LEU A 24 13.90 6.86 -12.34
N PRO A 25 14.56 6.64 -11.19
CA PRO A 25 15.06 5.30 -10.86
C PRO A 25 13.91 4.32 -10.58
N ASP A 26 14.23 3.04 -10.63
CA ASP A 26 13.32 1.99 -10.17
C ASP A 26 13.03 2.14 -8.68
N ASP A 27 11.85 1.71 -8.23
CA ASP A 27 11.47 1.64 -6.82
C ASP A 27 11.61 2.97 -6.04
N PHE A 28 11.25 4.06 -6.69
CA PHE A 28 11.46 5.42 -6.18
C PHE A 28 10.24 6.02 -5.48
N VAL A 29 9.03 5.76 -6.00
CA VAL A 29 7.77 6.38 -5.58
C VAL A 29 7.04 5.51 -4.57
N ASP A 30 6.55 6.09 -3.47
CA ASP A 30 5.78 5.38 -2.44
C ASP A 30 4.30 5.24 -2.82
N LEU A 31 3.71 6.26 -3.44
CA LEU A 31 2.31 6.29 -3.82
C LEU A 31 2.12 7.02 -5.16
N ILE A 32 1.46 6.38 -6.11
CA ILE A 32 1.00 7.03 -7.34
C ILE A 32 -0.50 7.26 -7.24
N VAL A 33 -0.92 8.52 -7.38
CA VAL A 33 -2.33 8.94 -7.46
C VAL A 33 -2.46 9.81 -8.70
N THR A 34 -3.04 9.27 -9.76
CA THR A 34 -2.93 9.92 -11.07
C THR A 34 -4.21 9.79 -11.90
N ASP A 35 -4.50 10.83 -12.68
CA ASP A 35 -5.72 11.01 -13.46
C ASP A 35 -5.38 11.24 -14.95
N PRO A 36 -5.06 10.16 -15.71
CA PRO A 36 -4.74 10.30 -17.13
C PRO A 36 -5.94 10.80 -17.92
N PRO A 37 -5.73 11.33 -19.14
CA PRO A 37 -6.83 11.62 -20.07
C PRO A 37 -7.75 10.40 -20.26
N TYR A 38 -9.07 10.62 -20.37
CA TYR A 38 -10.04 9.52 -20.51
C TYR A 38 -10.40 9.17 -21.96
N PHE A 39 -9.80 9.86 -22.90
CA PHE A 39 -10.02 9.76 -24.34
C PHE A 39 -11.47 10.03 -24.78
N LYS A 40 -11.66 11.11 -25.54
CA LYS A 40 -12.95 11.59 -26.08
C LYS A 40 -14.00 11.98 -25.02
N VAL A 41 -13.60 12.35 -23.82
CA VAL A 41 -14.51 12.87 -22.78
C VAL A 41 -14.54 14.40 -22.79
N LYS A 42 -13.43 15.05 -23.19
CA LYS A 42 -13.32 16.51 -23.30
C LYS A 42 -12.96 16.90 -24.73
N PRO A 43 -13.34 18.11 -25.18
CA PRO A 43 -13.00 18.60 -26.53
C PRO A 43 -11.52 19.03 -26.66
N ASN A 44 -10.75 18.97 -25.56
CA ASN A 44 -9.36 19.41 -25.51
C ASN A 44 -8.43 18.50 -26.31
N GLY A 45 -7.38 19.06 -26.92
CA GLY A 45 -6.40 18.32 -27.70
C GLY A 45 -5.74 17.19 -26.94
N TRP A 46 -5.40 17.41 -25.66
CA TRP A 46 -4.80 16.40 -24.79
C TRP A 46 -5.69 15.16 -24.55
N ASP A 47 -7.02 15.28 -24.68
CA ASP A 47 -7.96 14.16 -24.52
C ASP A 47 -8.34 13.50 -25.88
N ASN A 48 -7.83 14.02 -27.01
CA ASN A 48 -8.20 13.59 -28.36
C ASN A 48 -6.98 13.29 -29.25
N GLN A 49 -5.83 12.98 -28.68
CA GLN A 49 -4.59 12.76 -29.41
C GLN A 49 -4.43 11.33 -29.99
N TRP A 50 -5.32 10.40 -29.63
CA TRP A 50 -5.28 9.01 -30.10
C TRP A 50 -6.28 8.77 -31.23
N ARG A 51 -5.95 7.83 -32.12
CA ARG A 51 -6.78 7.46 -33.25
C ARG A 51 -8.00 6.63 -32.86
N GLY A 52 -7.90 5.83 -31.82
CA GLY A 52 -8.94 4.94 -31.32
C GLY A 52 -8.65 4.42 -29.90
N ASP A 53 -9.57 3.58 -29.40
CA ASP A 53 -9.46 3.00 -28.08
C ASP A 53 -8.20 2.14 -27.92
N GLU A 54 -7.84 1.37 -28.95
CA GLU A 54 -6.64 0.53 -28.97
C GLU A 54 -5.35 1.35 -28.88
N ASP A 55 -5.27 2.47 -29.61
CA ASP A 55 -4.12 3.36 -29.59
C ASP A 55 -3.96 4.05 -28.22
N TYR A 56 -5.09 4.49 -27.64
CA TYR A 56 -5.12 5.02 -26.28
C TYR A 56 -4.68 3.97 -25.25
N LEU A 57 -5.22 2.76 -25.30
CA LEU A 57 -4.85 1.68 -24.38
C LEU A 57 -3.39 1.26 -24.54
N ALA A 58 -2.87 1.24 -25.77
CA ALA A 58 -1.45 0.96 -26.02
C ALA A 58 -0.53 2.02 -25.39
N TRP A 59 -0.89 3.31 -25.48
CA TRP A 59 -0.19 4.40 -24.81
C TRP A 59 -0.28 4.28 -23.28
N LEU A 60 -1.48 4.05 -22.73
CA LEU A 60 -1.69 3.90 -21.30
C LEU A 60 -0.95 2.67 -20.76
N GLY A 61 -0.84 1.60 -21.56
CA GLY A 61 -0.07 0.41 -21.25
C GLY A 61 1.43 0.70 -21.06
N LYS A 62 2.00 1.64 -21.84
CA LYS A 62 3.37 2.13 -21.65
C LYS A 62 3.50 2.92 -20.33
N CYS A 63 2.52 3.77 -20.02
CA CYS A 63 2.50 4.48 -18.73
C CYS A 63 2.44 3.50 -17.55
N LEU A 64 1.58 2.49 -17.61
CA LEU A 64 1.46 1.46 -16.58
C LEU A 64 2.74 0.63 -16.41
N ALA A 65 3.49 0.40 -17.48
CA ALA A 65 4.79 -0.27 -17.40
C ALA A 65 5.79 0.58 -16.60
N GLU A 66 5.85 1.87 -16.86
CA GLU A 66 6.70 2.81 -16.15
C GLU A 66 6.23 3.02 -14.69
N PHE A 67 4.92 3.12 -14.46
CA PHE A 67 4.38 3.19 -13.09
C PHE A 67 4.79 1.97 -12.28
N TRP A 68 4.72 0.78 -12.89
CA TRP A 68 5.19 -0.46 -12.24
C TRP A 68 6.68 -0.42 -11.92
N ARG A 69 7.50 0.13 -12.82
CA ARG A 69 8.95 0.24 -12.63
C ARG A 69 9.33 1.19 -11.51
N VAL A 70 8.74 2.39 -11.49
CA VAL A 70 9.10 3.46 -10.53
C VAL A 70 8.42 3.31 -9.19
N LEU A 71 7.31 2.57 -9.08
CA LEU A 71 6.60 2.34 -7.83
C LEU A 71 7.40 1.37 -6.96
N LYS A 72 7.60 1.70 -5.69
CA LYS A 72 8.27 0.81 -4.72
C LYS A 72 7.51 -0.51 -4.57
N PRO A 73 8.18 -1.62 -4.19
CA PRO A 73 7.53 -2.91 -3.94
C PRO A 73 6.38 -2.85 -2.95
N ASN A 74 6.46 -1.95 -1.96
CA ASN A 74 5.43 -1.68 -0.97
C ASN A 74 4.57 -0.45 -1.28
N GLY A 75 4.63 0.05 -2.50
CA GLY A 75 3.86 1.18 -2.97
C GLY A 75 2.43 0.84 -3.36
N SER A 76 1.63 1.87 -3.57
CA SER A 76 0.24 1.77 -4.02
C SER A 76 0.01 2.65 -5.25
N LEU A 77 -0.88 2.17 -6.13
CA LEU A 77 -1.33 2.90 -7.32
C LEU A 77 -2.84 3.13 -7.24
N TYR A 78 -3.25 4.40 -7.38
CA TYR A 78 -4.63 4.80 -7.65
C TYR A 78 -4.70 5.45 -9.03
N LEU A 79 -5.36 4.77 -9.96
CA LEU A 79 -5.55 5.25 -11.32
C LEU A 79 -7.00 5.63 -11.53
N PHE A 80 -7.26 6.91 -11.78
CA PHE A 80 -8.58 7.38 -12.17
C PHE A 80 -8.88 7.00 -13.62
N CYS A 81 -10.10 6.63 -13.91
CA CYS A 81 -10.54 6.37 -15.28
C CYS A 81 -12.04 6.60 -15.46
N GLY A 82 -12.42 6.86 -16.70
CA GLY A 82 -13.82 6.97 -17.11
C GLY A 82 -14.50 5.59 -17.15
N HIS A 83 -15.82 5.58 -16.98
CA HIS A 83 -16.62 4.34 -16.96
C HIS A 83 -16.50 3.52 -18.25
N ARG A 84 -16.25 4.15 -19.40
CA ARG A 84 -16.28 3.51 -20.72
C ARG A 84 -15.19 2.45 -20.93
N LEU A 85 -13.96 2.76 -20.54
CA LEU A 85 -12.80 1.88 -20.71
C LEU A 85 -12.27 1.30 -19.38
N ALA A 86 -13.03 1.45 -18.29
CA ALA A 86 -12.57 1.01 -16.97
C ALA A 86 -12.24 -0.47 -16.93
N SER A 87 -13.04 -1.32 -17.57
CA SER A 87 -12.82 -2.77 -17.60
C SER A 87 -11.58 -3.14 -18.41
N ASP A 88 -11.35 -2.50 -19.56
CA ASP A 88 -10.18 -2.73 -20.41
C ASP A 88 -8.91 -2.31 -19.69
N ILE A 89 -8.94 -1.15 -19.01
CA ILE A 89 -7.82 -0.64 -18.20
C ILE A 89 -7.54 -1.57 -17.02
N GLU A 90 -8.58 -2.07 -16.34
CA GLU A 90 -8.41 -3.01 -15.23
C GLU A 90 -7.78 -4.33 -15.68
N ILE A 91 -8.24 -4.90 -16.82
CA ILE A 91 -7.66 -6.11 -17.40
C ILE A 91 -6.18 -5.88 -17.74
N MET A 92 -5.85 -4.75 -18.34
CA MET A 92 -4.47 -4.37 -18.65
C MET A 92 -3.62 -4.19 -17.38
N MET A 93 -4.16 -3.56 -16.33
CA MET A 93 -3.49 -3.43 -15.05
C MET A 93 -3.21 -4.77 -14.39
N ARG A 94 -4.15 -5.72 -14.44
CA ARG A 94 -3.97 -7.08 -13.90
C ARG A 94 -2.82 -7.85 -14.55
N GLY A 95 -2.37 -7.45 -15.72
CA GLY A 95 -1.16 -8.00 -16.35
C GLY A 95 0.14 -7.62 -15.64
N ARG A 96 0.15 -6.64 -14.72
CA ARG A 96 1.35 -6.14 -14.01
C ARG A 96 1.16 -5.99 -12.51
N PHE A 97 -0.02 -5.55 -12.09
CA PHE A 97 -0.38 -5.24 -10.70
C PHE A 97 -1.41 -6.23 -10.18
N ARG A 98 -1.46 -6.37 -8.86
CA ARG A 98 -2.63 -6.90 -8.19
C ARG A 98 -3.65 -5.77 -8.01
N VAL A 99 -4.73 -5.78 -8.74
CA VAL A 99 -5.86 -4.87 -8.54
C VAL A 99 -6.62 -5.32 -7.30
N LEU A 100 -6.70 -4.44 -6.32
CA LEU A 100 -7.34 -4.68 -5.01
C LEU A 100 -8.80 -4.29 -5.01
N ASN A 101 -9.10 -3.09 -5.53
CA ASN A 101 -10.45 -2.57 -5.63
C ASN A 101 -10.69 -1.83 -6.93
N HIS A 102 -11.90 -1.94 -7.43
CA HIS A 102 -12.48 -1.09 -8.44
C HIS A 102 -13.43 -0.11 -7.72
N ILE A 103 -12.87 1.00 -7.25
CA ILE A 103 -13.60 1.98 -6.44
C ILE A 103 -14.53 2.79 -7.34
N ILE A 104 -15.76 2.96 -6.90
CA ILE A 104 -16.78 3.74 -7.59
C ILE A 104 -16.90 5.10 -6.91
N TRP A 105 -16.47 6.16 -7.57
CA TRP A 105 -16.79 7.51 -7.13
C TRP A 105 -18.17 7.90 -7.64
N ALA A 106 -19.17 7.81 -6.77
CA ALA A 106 -20.55 8.25 -7.04
C ALA A 106 -20.65 9.76 -6.81
N LYS A 107 -21.02 10.50 -7.86
CA LYS A 107 -21.19 11.95 -7.81
C LYS A 107 -22.60 12.27 -7.33
N PRO A 108 -22.79 12.83 -6.13
CA PRO A 108 -24.13 13.05 -5.56
C PRO A 108 -24.94 14.12 -6.30
N SER A 109 -24.27 14.93 -7.12
CA SER A 109 -24.94 15.94 -7.95
C SER A 109 -24.32 15.96 -9.35
N GLY A 110 -25.11 15.71 -10.36
CA GLY A 110 -24.73 15.79 -11.77
C GLY A 110 -25.53 16.87 -12.49
N LYS A 111 -24.96 17.46 -13.50
CA LYS A 111 -25.68 18.36 -14.42
C LYS A 111 -26.50 17.51 -15.40
N TRP A 112 -27.61 16.95 -14.93
CA TRP A 112 -28.58 16.28 -15.78
C TRP A 112 -29.47 17.27 -16.56
N ASN A 113 -29.47 18.53 -16.18
CA ASN A 113 -30.42 19.56 -16.62
C ASN A 113 -30.19 20.08 -18.05
N GLY A 114 -29.23 19.53 -18.80
CA GLY A 114 -28.99 19.93 -20.18
C GLY A 114 -29.06 18.76 -21.18
N CYS A 115 -29.40 17.56 -20.69
CA CYS A 115 -29.53 16.41 -21.59
C CYS A 115 -30.90 16.38 -22.26
N ASN A 116 -30.94 16.27 -23.56
CA ASN A 116 -32.15 15.93 -24.28
C ASN A 116 -32.57 14.49 -23.94
N LYS A 117 -33.55 14.35 -23.04
CA LYS A 117 -34.00 13.04 -22.52
C LYS A 117 -34.51 12.12 -23.62
N GLU A 118 -35.07 12.68 -24.68
CA GLU A 118 -35.59 11.92 -25.82
C GLU A 118 -34.53 11.26 -26.68
N SER A 119 -33.29 11.80 -26.66
CA SER A 119 -32.16 11.25 -27.39
C SER A 119 -31.32 10.24 -26.61
N LEU A 120 -31.58 10.05 -25.31
CA LEU A 120 -30.84 9.11 -24.50
C LEU A 120 -31.10 7.65 -24.91
N ARG A 121 -30.04 6.90 -25.14
CA ARG A 121 -30.06 5.46 -25.45
C ARG A 121 -29.48 4.62 -24.32
N ALA A 122 -28.93 5.25 -23.25
CA ALA A 122 -28.34 4.61 -22.12
C ALA A 122 -28.52 5.49 -20.87
N TYR A 123 -28.28 4.92 -19.68
CA TYR A 123 -28.26 5.68 -18.45
C TYR A 123 -27.13 6.72 -18.46
N PHE A 124 -27.41 7.89 -17.90
CA PHE A 124 -26.40 8.95 -17.79
C PHE A 124 -25.32 8.55 -16.78
N PRO A 125 -24.02 8.61 -17.13
CA PRO A 125 -22.95 8.21 -16.25
C PRO A 125 -22.76 9.21 -15.09
N ALA A 126 -23.17 8.81 -13.88
CA ALA A 126 -23.05 9.60 -12.67
C ALA A 126 -21.82 9.25 -11.83
N THR A 127 -20.94 8.42 -12.38
CA THR A 127 -19.79 7.86 -11.62
C THR A 127 -18.51 7.96 -12.42
N GLU A 128 -17.39 8.02 -11.70
CA GLU A 128 -16.05 7.73 -12.21
C GLU A 128 -15.48 6.50 -11.49
N ARG A 129 -14.41 5.96 -12.01
CA ARG A 129 -13.74 4.77 -11.47
C ARG A 129 -12.36 5.13 -10.98
N ILE A 130 -11.92 4.46 -9.90
CA ILE A 130 -10.57 4.55 -9.39
C ILE A 130 -10.08 3.11 -9.19
N LEU A 131 -9.08 2.71 -9.96
CA LEU A 131 -8.48 1.39 -9.84
C LEU A 131 -7.37 1.45 -8.80
N PHE A 132 -7.56 0.76 -7.69
CA PHE A 132 -6.60 0.65 -6.61
C PHE A 132 -5.80 -0.63 -6.73
N ALA A 133 -4.49 -0.53 -6.79
CA ALA A 133 -3.61 -1.65 -7.05
C ALA A 133 -2.30 -1.56 -6.25
N GLU A 134 -1.62 -2.71 -6.15
CA GLU A 134 -0.32 -2.87 -5.52
C GLU A 134 0.59 -3.78 -6.35
N HIS A 135 1.90 -3.77 -6.05
CA HIS A 135 2.86 -4.72 -6.64
C HIS A 135 2.70 -6.15 -6.12
N TYR A 136 2.25 -6.27 -4.89
CA TYR A 136 2.26 -7.50 -4.13
C TYR A 136 1.43 -8.59 -4.81
N GLN A 137 2.05 -9.75 -5.06
CA GLN A 137 1.42 -10.88 -5.76
C GLN A 137 0.89 -10.59 -7.18
N GLY A 138 1.46 -9.60 -7.87
CA GLY A 138 1.19 -9.40 -9.30
C GLY A 138 1.74 -10.55 -10.14
N PRO A 139 1.23 -10.74 -11.37
CA PRO A 139 1.63 -11.85 -12.25
C PRO A 139 3.04 -11.71 -12.85
N VAL A 140 3.57 -10.50 -12.91
CA VAL A 140 4.97 -10.25 -13.31
C VAL A 140 5.87 -10.54 -12.12
N THR A 141 7.06 -11.12 -12.37
CA THR A 141 8.04 -11.49 -11.34
C THR A 141 8.03 -10.47 -10.21
N PRO A 142 7.54 -10.84 -9.03
CA PRO A 142 7.25 -9.86 -8.03
C PRO A 142 8.55 -9.24 -7.52
N LYS A 143 8.60 -7.93 -7.45
CA LYS A 143 9.61 -7.20 -6.67
C LYS A 143 9.52 -7.51 -5.16
N THR A 144 8.72 -8.50 -4.79
CA THR A 144 8.24 -8.82 -3.44
C THR A 144 9.03 -9.91 -2.74
N ASP A 145 10.07 -10.47 -3.36
CA ASP A 145 10.94 -11.47 -2.72
C ASP A 145 11.49 -10.98 -1.37
N GLY A 146 11.69 -9.68 -1.22
CA GLY A 146 12.13 -9.09 0.03
C GLY A 146 11.14 -9.28 1.18
N TYR A 147 9.85 -9.11 0.94
CA TYR A 147 8.81 -9.24 1.96
C TYR A 147 8.63 -10.69 2.41
N ASP A 148 8.45 -11.61 1.48
CA ASP A 148 8.24 -13.02 1.80
C ASP A 148 9.50 -13.65 2.38
N ARG A 149 10.68 -13.32 1.84
CA ARG A 149 11.96 -13.75 2.39
C ARG A 149 12.17 -13.27 3.82
N LYS A 150 11.94 -12.01 4.12
CA LYS A 150 12.05 -11.47 5.48
C LYS A 150 11.02 -12.06 6.43
N SER A 151 9.81 -12.33 5.96
CA SER A 151 8.79 -13.03 6.74
C SER A 151 9.22 -14.45 7.09
N GLN A 152 9.85 -15.16 6.14
CA GLN A 152 10.40 -16.50 6.38
C GLN A 152 11.61 -16.45 7.31
N GLU A 153 12.53 -15.50 7.13
CA GLU A 153 13.66 -15.27 8.04
C GLU A 153 13.19 -15.03 9.46
N LEU A 154 12.18 -14.17 9.66
CA LEU A 154 11.58 -13.93 10.96
C LEU A 154 11.03 -15.21 11.61
N LYS A 155 10.42 -16.07 10.83
CA LYS A 155 9.86 -17.34 11.31
C LYS A 155 10.92 -18.41 11.56
N GLN A 156 11.89 -18.52 10.65
CA GLN A 156 12.86 -19.63 10.64
C GLN A 156 14.13 -19.36 11.42
N CYS A 157 14.62 -18.11 11.45
CA CYS A 157 15.95 -17.82 11.98
C CYS A 157 15.96 -17.29 13.40
N VAL A 158 14.92 -16.60 13.87
CA VAL A 158 15.04 -15.85 15.14
C VAL A 158 14.63 -16.67 16.35
N LEU A 159 13.41 -17.20 16.36
CA LEU A 159 12.88 -17.95 17.51
C LEU A 159 12.96 -19.47 17.33
N MET A 160 13.30 -19.94 16.12
CA MET A 160 13.38 -21.37 15.83
C MET A 160 14.33 -22.16 16.73
N PRO A 161 15.50 -21.63 17.15
CA PRO A 161 16.33 -22.38 18.11
C PRO A 161 15.56 -22.77 19.36
N LEU A 162 14.87 -21.84 20.01
CA LEU A 162 14.06 -22.11 21.19
C LEU A 162 12.83 -22.96 20.87
N ILE A 163 12.13 -22.68 19.77
CA ILE A 163 10.98 -23.49 19.33
C ILE A 163 11.40 -24.95 19.11
N THR A 164 12.55 -25.14 18.46
CA THR A 164 13.09 -26.49 18.18
C THR A 164 13.48 -27.20 19.47
N TYR A 165 14.13 -26.51 20.39
CA TYR A 165 14.46 -27.05 21.71
C TYR A 165 13.23 -27.60 22.43
N PHE A 166 12.15 -26.82 22.53
CA PHE A 166 10.91 -27.28 23.17
C PHE A 166 10.22 -28.41 22.39
N ARG A 167 10.19 -28.31 21.08
CA ARG A 167 9.53 -29.32 20.21
C ARG A 167 10.26 -30.65 20.27
N GLU A 168 11.56 -30.67 20.10
CA GLU A 168 12.38 -31.89 20.11
C GLU A 168 12.32 -32.60 21.47
N ALA A 169 12.43 -31.84 22.56
CA ALA A 169 12.26 -32.39 23.90
C ALA A 169 10.88 -33.10 24.07
N ARG A 170 9.83 -32.47 23.54
CA ARG A 170 8.48 -33.06 23.56
C ARG A 170 8.37 -34.33 22.71
N GLU A 171 8.89 -34.28 21.49
CA GLU A 171 8.86 -35.39 20.54
C GLU A 171 9.69 -36.59 21.06
N ALA A 172 10.87 -36.34 21.58
CA ALA A 172 11.75 -37.36 22.14
C ALA A 172 11.08 -38.20 23.24
N LEU A 173 10.27 -37.57 24.07
CA LEU A 173 9.53 -38.23 25.13
C LEU A 173 8.10 -38.57 24.79
N GLY A 174 7.56 -38.13 23.65
CA GLY A 174 6.18 -38.36 23.20
C GLY A 174 5.15 -37.76 24.17
N VAL A 175 5.42 -36.56 24.72
CA VAL A 175 4.54 -35.91 25.70
C VAL A 175 3.30 -35.35 25.01
N THR A 176 2.13 -35.75 25.46
CA THR A 176 0.85 -35.35 24.86
C THR A 176 0.39 -33.97 25.34
N SER A 177 -0.42 -33.28 24.52
CA SER A 177 -1.05 -32.02 24.91
C SER A 177 -1.90 -32.13 26.17
N LYS A 178 -2.54 -33.27 26.39
CA LYS A 178 -3.33 -33.53 27.58
C LYS A 178 -2.46 -33.55 28.84
N GLN A 179 -1.34 -34.27 28.83
CA GLN A 179 -0.40 -34.33 29.96
C GLN A 179 0.18 -32.93 30.29
N ILE A 180 0.53 -32.16 29.27
CA ILE A 180 1.03 -30.79 29.45
C ILE A 180 -0.05 -29.90 30.09
N GLY A 181 -1.27 -29.96 29.56
CA GLY A 181 -2.39 -29.18 30.08
C GLY A 181 -2.79 -29.56 31.52
N GLU A 182 -2.64 -30.83 31.90
CA GLU A 182 -2.88 -31.31 33.27
C GLU A 182 -1.75 -30.84 34.23
N ALA A 183 -0.49 -30.88 33.80
CA ALA A 183 0.64 -30.50 34.63
C ALA A 183 0.73 -28.98 34.85
N THR A 184 0.35 -28.18 33.89
CA THR A 184 0.44 -26.71 33.93
C THR A 184 -0.88 -26.01 34.27
N GLY A 185 -2.02 -26.74 34.21
CA GLY A 185 -3.36 -26.13 34.30
C GLY A 185 -3.78 -25.30 33.07
N LYS A 186 -2.95 -25.21 32.01
CA LYS A 186 -3.09 -24.28 30.88
C LYS A 186 -3.20 -24.99 29.53
N LYS A 187 -4.33 -25.65 29.27
CA LYS A 187 -4.57 -26.42 28.03
C LYS A 187 -4.38 -25.59 26.76
N ASN A 188 -4.76 -24.31 26.78
CA ASN A 188 -4.69 -23.43 25.60
C ASN A 188 -3.26 -22.95 25.30
N MET A 189 -2.32 -23.06 26.23
CA MET A 189 -0.94 -22.60 26.04
C MET A 189 -0.02 -23.63 25.38
N VAL A 190 -0.46 -24.87 25.24
CA VAL A 190 0.37 -25.96 24.67
C VAL A 190 0.86 -25.63 23.27
N SER A 191 -0.02 -25.08 22.43
CA SER A 191 0.35 -24.64 21.08
C SER A 191 1.32 -23.48 21.09
N HIS A 192 1.21 -22.58 22.07
CA HIS A 192 2.10 -21.42 22.21
C HIS A 192 3.53 -21.80 22.64
N TRP A 193 3.70 -22.89 23.35
CA TRP A 193 5.02 -23.33 23.80
C TRP A 193 5.73 -24.29 22.84
N PHE A 194 4.97 -25.01 22.00
CA PHE A 194 5.51 -26.12 21.19
C PHE A 194 5.25 -25.97 19.68
N SER A 195 4.64 -24.90 19.21
CA SER A 195 4.44 -24.66 17.79
C SER A 195 4.99 -23.30 17.33
N ALA A 196 5.33 -23.19 16.07
CA ALA A 196 5.97 -21.99 15.51
C ALA A 196 5.01 -20.81 15.28
N SER A 197 3.70 -21.01 15.27
CA SER A 197 2.75 -19.99 14.79
C SER A 197 2.53 -18.83 15.75
N GLN A 198 2.53 -19.10 17.05
CA GLN A 198 2.30 -18.10 18.11
C GLN A 198 3.20 -18.35 19.32
N TRP A 199 4.44 -18.74 19.06
CA TRP A 199 5.34 -19.17 20.13
C TRP A 199 5.62 -18.07 21.16
N GLN A 200 5.60 -18.49 22.44
CA GLN A 200 5.93 -17.67 23.59
C GLN A 200 6.80 -18.51 24.55
N LEU A 201 7.80 -17.88 25.13
CA LEU A 201 8.58 -18.53 26.19
C LEU A 201 7.67 -18.76 27.42
N PRO A 202 7.60 -19.98 27.98
CA PRO A 202 6.93 -20.21 29.27
C PRO A 202 7.50 -19.31 30.33
N ASN A 203 6.68 -18.83 31.27
CA ASN A 203 7.21 -18.20 32.49
C ASN A 203 7.88 -19.24 33.35
N GLU A 204 8.58 -18.80 34.44
CA GLU A 204 9.37 -19.67 35.28
C GLU A 204 8.56 -20.78 35.92
N GLU A 205 7.39 -20.49 36.48
CA GLU A 205 6.49 -21.48 37.09
C GLU A 205 5.99 -22.51 36.06
N ASP A 206 5.52 -22.06 34.90
CA ASP A 206 5.09 -22.98 33.85
C ASP A 206 6.23 -23.84 33.34
N TYR A 207 7.43 -23.27 33.20
CA TYR A 207 8.62 -24.02 32.80
C TYR A 207 9.03 -25.07 33.81
N GLN A 208 9.02 -24.75 35.11
CA GLN A 208 9.28 -25.72 36.18
C GLN A 208 8.26 -26.87 36.18
N ASN A 209 6.97 -26.57 35.96
CA ASN A 209 5.93 -27.59 35.82
C ASN A 209 6.18 -28.49 34.60
N LEU A 210 6.63 -27.91 33.49
CA LEU A 210 7.01 -28.68 32.28
C LEU A 210 8.24 -29.55 32.59
N GLN A 211 9.29 -29.03 33.22
CA GLN A 211 10.48 -29.78 33.58
C GLN A 211 10.15 -30.98 34.52
N ALA A 212 9.31 -30.76 35.52
CA ALA A 212 8.86 -31.81 36.42
C ALA A 212 8.08 -32.94 35.68
N LEU A 213 7.17 -32.57 34.77
CA LEU A 213 6.45 -33.51 33.92
C LEU A 213 7.42 -34.32 33.05
N PHE A 214 8.32 -33.63 32.33
CA PHE A 214 9.26 -34.25 31.40
C PHE A 214 10.24 -35.16 32.13
N THR A 215 10.76 -34.74 33.31
CA THR A 215 11.62 -35.58 34.11
C THR A 215 10.92 -36.87 34.55
N ARG A 216 9.68 -36.79 35.04
CA ARG A 216 8.88 -37.96 35.41
C ARG A 216 8.72 -38.93 34.24
N ILE A 217 8.32 -38.42 33.05
CA ILE A 217 8.12 -39.25 31.87
C ILE A 217 9.44 -39.86 31.35
N ALA A 218 10.56 -39.10 31.47
CA ALA A 218 11.87 -39.59 31.10
C ALA A 218 12.32 -40.78 31.99
N ILE A 219 12.09 -40.70 33.28
CA ILE A 219 12.38 -41.77 34.24
C ILE A 219 11.52 -42.99 33.88
N ASP A 220 10.22 -42.84 33.72
CA ASP A 220 9.27 -43.94 33.36
C ASP A 220 9.64 -44.66 32.07
N LYS A 221 10.22 -43.91 31.11
CA LYS A 221 10.64 -44.43 29.81
C LYS A 221 12.10 -44.83 29.68
N HIS A 222 12.89 -44.68 30.76
CA HIS A 222 14.35 -44.88 30.76
C HIS A 222 15.04 -44.04 29.65
N ARG A 223 14.66 -42.75 29.54
CA ARG A 223 15.21 -41.76 28.58
C ARG A 223 15.73 -40.54 29.31
N THR A 224 16.46 -39.70 28.58
CA THR A 224 16.96 -38.41 29.07
C THR A 224 15.86 -37.34 28.94
N ASN A 225 15.83 -36.42 29.91
CA ASN A 225 15.01 -35.21 29.80
C ASN A 225 15.82 -34.12 29.09
N GLU A 226 15.47 -33.86 27.81
CA GLU A 226 16.10 -32.82 27.03
C GLU A 226 15.64 -31.39 27.44
N LEU A 227 14.52 -31.25 28.18
CA LEU A 227 14.04 -29.98 28.70
C LEU A 227 14.72 -29.63 30.03
N ALA A 228 16.07 -29.56 30.03
CA ALA A 228 16.89 -29.45 31.23
C ALA A 228 17.59 -28.08 31.39
N THR A 229 17.59 -27.23 30.37
CA THR A 229 18.25 -25.91 30.45
C THR A 229 17.61 -25.05 31.53
N PRO A 230 18.41 -24.39 32.42
CA PRO A 230 17.87 -23.48 33.44
C PRO A 230 17.04 -22.34 32.78
N HIS A 231 15.92 -21.99 33.43
CA HIS A 231 15.00 -20.97 32.88
C HIS A 231 15.68 -19.62 32.60
N HIS A 232 16.56 -19.15 33.52
CA HIS A 232 17.28 -17.89 33.31
C HIS A 232 18.12 -17.87 32.03
N MET A 233 18.75 -18.98 31.67
CA MET A 233 19.53 -19.10 30.44
C MET A 233 18.61 -19.01 29.19
N LEU A 234 17.43 -19.61 29.27
CA LEU A 234 16.43 -19.48 28.21
C LEU A 234 15.89 -18.05 28.11
N VAL A 235 15.76 -17.35 29.23
CA VAL A 235 15.38 -15.93 29.26
C VAL A 235 16.45 -15.08 28.60
N ASP A 236 17.72 -15.29 28.90
CA ASP A 236 18.83 -14.55 28.31
C ASP A 236 18.90 -14.77 26.78
N GLU A 237 18.80 -16.01 26.36
CA GLU A 237 18.73 -16.34 24.92
C GLU A 237 17.53 -15.72 24.26
N TYR A 238 16.35 -15.81 24.88
CA TYR A 238 15.12 -15.19 24.38
C TYR A 238 15.25 -13.67 24.25
N GLN A 239 15.89 -12.99 25.20
CA GLN A 239 16.09 -11.54 25.12
C GLN A 239 16.98 -11.14 23.94
N VAL A 240 18.06 -11.89 23.69
CA VAL A 240 18.93 -11.66 22.52
C VAL A 240 18.15 -11.88 21.22
N LEU A 241 17.44 -13.01 21.12
CA LEU A 241 16.62 -13.34 19.96
C LEU A 241 15.47 -12.35 19.77
N ASN A 242 14.84 -11.92 20.86
CA ASN A 242 13.73 -10.97 20.80
C ASN A 242 14.17 -9.57 20.35
N ARG A 243 15.38 -9.13 20.72
CA ARG A 243 15.96 -7.89 20.17
C ARG A 243 16.15 -8.02 18.67
N ARG A 244 16.78 -9.09 18.21
CA ARG A 244 16.95 -9.37 16.78
C ARG A 244 15.60 -9.49 16.07
N TYR A 245 14.60 -10.11 16.69
CA TYR A 245 13.24 -10.17 16.18
C TYR A 245 12.64 -8.77 16.02
N GLY A 246 12.82 -7.89 17.01
CA GLY A 246 12.36 -6.50 16.96
C GLY A 246 12.94 -5.72 15.78
N GLU A 247 14.24 -5.87 15.53
CA GLU A 247 14.96 -5.25 14.43
C GLU A 247 14.41 -5.76 13.06
N LEU A 248 14.32 -7.08 12.92
CA LEU A 248 13.78 -7.71 11.71
C LEU A 248 12.28 -7.40 11.52
N LEU A 249 11.51 -7.32 12.61
CA LEU A 249 10.09 -6.93 12.53
C LEU A 249 9.92 -5.48 12.09
N ALA A 250 10.80 -4.57 12.52
CA ALA A 250 10.80 -3.19 12.07
C ALA A 250 11.13 -3.10 10.56
N GLU A 251 12.14 -3.85 10.11
CA GLU A 251 12.49 -3.98 8.70
C GLU A 251 11.34 -4.59 7.90
N TYR A 252 10.74 -5.68 8.39
CA TYR A 252 9.57 -6.31 7.78
C TYR A 252 8.37 -5.35 7.66
N LYS A 253 8.10 -4.56 8.71
CA LYS A 253 7.04 -3.55 8.67
C LYS A 253 7.33 -2.44 7.66
N SER A 254 8.60 -2.10 7.45
CA SER A 254 8.99 -1.13 6.43
C SER A 254 8.77 -1.64 5.01
N LEU A 255 8.93 -2.96 4.80
CA LEU A 255 8.65 -3.62 3.52
C LEU A 255 7.16 -3.84 3.25
N ARG A 256 6.33 -3.76 4.29
CA ARG A 256 4.89 -3.94 4.14
C ARG A 256 4.25 -2.69 3.56
N ARG A 257 3.41 -2.87 2.54
CA ARG A 257 2.58 -1.80 2.01
C ARG A 257 1.79 -1.13 3.13
N TYR A 258 1.84 0.19 3.18
CA TYR A 258 1.00 0.94 4.10
C TYR A 258 -0.43 1.00 3.58
N PHE A 259 -1.36 0.57 4.41
CA PHE A 259 -2.80 0.80 4.22
C PHE A 259 -3.44 0.96 5.59
N GLY A 260 -3.81 2.20 5.91
CA GLY A 260 -4.43 2.57 7.18
C GLY A 260 -5.87 3.01 6.96
N VAL A 261 -6.80 2.33 7.64
CA VAL A 261 -8.20 2.75 7.68
C VAL A 261 -8.44 3.44 9.00
N THR A 262 -8.86 4.68 8.94
CA THR A 262 -9.19 5.50 10.12
C THR A 262 -10.68 5.87 10.09
N VAL A 263 -11.17 6.50 11.15
CA VAL A 263 -12.56 7.02 11.20
C VAL A 263 -12.87 7.97 10.02
N VAL A 264 -11.84 8.58 9.44
CA VAL A 264 -11.97 9.53 8.31
C VAL A 264 -11.92 8.85 6.95
N VAL A 265 -11.45 7.60 6.87
CA VAL A 265 -11.34 6.84 5.62
C VAL A 265 -12.50 5.85 5.55
N PRO A 266 -13.35 5.87 4.52
CA PRO A 266 -14.45 4.92 4.38
C PRO A 266 -13.91 3.49 4.22
N TYR A 267 -14.69 2.53 4.73
CA TYR A 267 -14.37 1.10 4.69
C TYR A 267 -14.88 0.39 3.43
N THR A 268 -15.52 1.15 2.52
CA THR A 268 -16.17 0.62 1.32
C THR A 268 -15.48 1.14 0.06
N ASP A 269 -15.78 0.51 -1.06
CA ASP A 269 -15.32 0.89 -2.40
C ASP A 269 -16.30 1.76 -3.17
N VAL A 270 -17.36 2.25 -2.52
CA VAL A 270 -18.27 3.26 -3.06
C VAL A 270 -18.12 4.55 -2.28
N TRP A 271 -17.61 5.58 -2.95
CA TRP A 271 -17.32 6.88 -2.36
C TRP A 271 -18.23 7.96 -2.89
N THR A 272 -18.69 8.86 -2.01
CA THR A 272 -19.61 9.96 -2.33
C THR A 272 -18.94 11.31 -2.02
N HIS A 273 -18.06 11.77 -2.91
CA HIS A 273 -17.48 13.10 -2.84
C HIS A 273 -18.16 14.04 -3.81
N LYS A 274 -18.41 15.27 -3.38
CA LYS A 274 -18.98 16.30 -4.26
C LYS A 274 -17.92 16.71 -5.30
N PRO A 275 -18.28 16.78 -6.60
CA PRO A 275 -17.40 17.36 -7.60
C PRO A 275 -17.02 18.80 -7.23
N VAL A 276 -15.81 19.20 -7.60
CA VAL A 276 -15.35 20.57 -7.38
C VAL A 276 -16.28 21.55 -8.12
N GLN A 277 -16.82 22.53 -7.40
CA GLN A 277 -17.70 23.55 -7.97
C GLN A 277 -16.94 24.41 -8.97
N PHE A 278 -17.66 25.02 -9.90
CA PHE A 278 -17.06 25.92 -10.86
C PHE A 278 -16.52 27.19 -10.18
N TYR A 279 -15.32 27.58 -10.56
CA TYR A 279 -14.71 28.89 -10.27
C TYR A 279 -13.85 29.33 -11.46
N PRO A 280 -13.59 30.64 -11.65
CA PRO A 280 -12.74 31.12 -12.73
C PRO A 280 -11.34 30.50 -12.69
N GLY A 281 -10.86 29.97 -13.82
CA GLY A 281 -9.57 29.27 -13.90
C GLY A 281 -9.55 27.82 -13.46
N LYS A 282 -10.69 27.26 -13.02
CA LYS A 282 -10.81 25.87 -12.64
C LYS A 282 -10.38 24.91 -13.76
N HIS A 283 -9.61 23.89 -13.41
CA HIS A 283 -9.30 22.79 -14.33
C HIS A 283 -10.56 21.95 -14.63
N PRO A 284 -10.83 21.55 -15.88
CA PRO A 284 -12.06 20.85 -16.26
C PRO A 284 -12.25 19.50 -15.50
N CYS A 285 -11.16 18.83 -15.16
CA CYS A 285 -11.15 17.51 -14.51
C CYS A 285 -10.60 17.53 -13.07
N GLU A 286 -10.66 18.68 -12.39
CA GLU A 286 -10.16 18.83 -11.02
C GLU A 286 -10.84 17.88 -10.04
N LYS A 287 -10.04 17.11 -9.31
CA LYS A 287 -10.52 16.13 -8.32
C LYS A 287 -10.73 16.78 -6.94
N PRO A 288 -11.73 16.35 -6.17
CA PRO A 288 -12.00 16.86 -4.82
C PRO A 288 -10.82 16.64 -3.88
N ALA A 289 -10.42 17.68 -3.17
CA ALA A 289 -9.27 17.63 -2.28
C ALA A 289 -9.46 16.69 -1.06
N ASP A 290 -10.70 16.55 -0.57
CA ASP A 290 -11.08 15.62 0.50
C ASP A 290 -10.87 14.17 0.07
N MET A 291 -11.27 13.81 -1.14
CA MET A 291 -11.06 12.49 -1.73
C MET A 291 -9.56 12.18 -1.89
N LEU A 292 -8.78 13.12 -2.38
CA LEU A 292 -7.34 12.94 -2.55
C LEU A 292 -6.62 12.81 -1.20
N ARG A 293 -7.01 13.61 -0.19
CA ARG A 293 -6.49 13.46 1.18
C ARG A 293 -6.83 12.11 1.78
N GLN A 294 -8.02 11.59 1.53
CA GLN A 294 -8.42 10.24 1.93
C GLN A 294 -7.50 9.17 1.34
N ILE A 295 -7.26 9.20 0.02
CA ILE A 295 -6.35 8.28 -0.67
C ILE A 295 -4.94 8.35 -0.08
N ILE A 296 -4.40 9.56 0.04
CA ILE A 296 -3.03 9.79 0.51
C ILE A 296 -2.86 9.32 1.95
N ASN A 297 -3.81 9.63 2.84
CA ASN A 297 -3.77 9.15 4.23
C ASN A 297 -3.91 7.64 4.34
N ALA A 298 -4.74 7.02 3.50
CA ALA A 298 -4.91 5.57 3.52
C ALA A 298 -3.66 4.81 3.06
N SER A 299 -2.87 5.36 2.12
CA SER A 299 -1.84 4.59 1.41
C SER A 299 -0.44 5.22 1.44
N SER A 300 -0.19 6.17 2.34
CA SER A 300 1.15 6.73 2.56
C SER A 300 1.34 7.23 3.99
N ARG A 301 2.60 7.42 4.38
CA ARG A 301 3.01 8.02 5.66
C ARG A 301 3.51 9.46 5.44
N PRO A 302 3.52 10.31 6.47
CA PRO A 302 4.27 11.58 6.39
C PRO A 302 5.71 11.35 5.95
N GLY A 303 6.20 12.17 5.01
CA GLY A 303 7.52 12.04 4.41
C GLY A 303 7.59 11.13 3.17
N ASP A 304 6.60 10.27 2.92
CA ASP A 304 6.53 9.45 1.71
C ASP A 304 6.40 10.31 0.44
N LEU A 305 6.83 9.78 -0.69
CA LEU A 305 6.78 10.42 -1.99
C LEU A 305 5.49 10.05 -2.74
N VAL A 306 4.65 11.04 -2.97
CA VAL A 306 3.40 10.93 -3.76
C VAL A 306 3.64 11.47 -5.15
N ALA A 307 3.31 10.72 -6.19
CA ALA A 307 3.46 11.16 -7.59
C ALA A 307 2.11 11.25 -8.31
N ASP A 308 1.98 12.31 -9.12
CA ASP A 308 0.90 12.50 -10.08
C ASP A 308 1.49 12.87 -11.45
N PHE A 309 1.43 11.93 -12.38
CA PHE A 309 2.04 12.08 -13.70
C PHE A 309 1.15 12.80 -14.72
N PHE A 310 -0.04 13.25 -14.30
CA PHE A 310 -1.01 14.06 -15.06
C PHE A 310 -1.63 15.11 -14.13
N MET A 311 -0.78 15.93 -13.48
CA MET A 311 -1.18 16.70 -12.31
C MET A 311 -2.25 17.77 -12.54
N GLY A 312 -2.45 18.24 -13.77
CA GLY A 312 -3.47 19.23 -14.11
C GLY A 312 -3.43 20.45 -13.17
N SER A 313 -4.46 20.60 -12.35
CA SER A 313 -4.55 21.66 -11.34
C SER A 313 -3.63 21.45 -10.13
N GLY A 314 -2.89 20.36 -10.05
CA GLY A 314 -2.05 20.01 -8.91
C GLY A 314 -2.83 19.65 -7.64
N SER A 315 -4.07 19.21 -7.74
CA SER A 315 -4.89 18.87 -6.58
C SER A 315 -4.26 17.76 -5.75
N THR A 316 -3.68 16.73 -6.39
CA THR A 316 -2.93 15.66 -5.70
C THR A 316 -1.70 16.21 -4.99
N ILE A 317 -0.93 17.09 -5.66
CA ILE A 317 0.28 17.70 -5.11
C ILE A 317 -0.06 18.55 -3.88
N LYS A 318 -1.07 19.41 -3.99
CA LYS A 318 -1.56 20.26 -2.89
C LYS A 318 -2.02 19.42 -1.69
N ALA A 319 -2.76 18.34 -1.95
CA ALA A 319 -3.21 17.40 -0.91
C ALA A 319 -2.01 16.70 -0.24
N ALA A 320 -1.03 16.23 -1.00
CA ALA A 320 0.17 15.59 -0.48
C ALA A 320 0.98 16.53 0.43
N LEU A 321 1.23 17.74 -0.01
CA LEU A 321 1.95 18.77 0.77
C LEU A 321 1.20 19.11 2.07
N SER A 322 -0.13 19.29 2.01
CA SER A 322 -0.95 19.59 3.20
C SER A 322 -0.91 18.51 4.25
N LEU A 323 -0.52 17.30 3.89
CA LEU A 323 -0.43 16.11 4.75
C LEU A 323 1.03 15.76 5.12
N GLY A 324 1.99 16.64 4.81
CA GLY A 324 3.41 16.44 5.13
C GLY A 324 4.09 15.34 4.28
N ARG A 325 3.61 15.10 3.06
CA ARG A 325 4.24 14.22 2.08
C ARG A 325 5.12 15.02 1.13
N ARG A 326 6.12 14.37 0.54
CA ARG A 326 6.83 14.89 -0.63
C ARG A 326 5.98 14.64 -1.87
N ALA A 327 6.14 15.45 -2.90
CA ALA A 327 5.32 15.30 -4.09
C ALA A 327 6.11 15.47 -5.39
N ILE A 328 5.74 14.72 -6.42
CA ILE A 328 6.17 14.90 -7.81
C ILE A 328 4.93 15.10 -8.67
N GLY A 329 4.95 16.14 -9.50
CA GLY A 329 3.89 16.44 -10.46
C GLY A 329 4.43 16.65 -11.87
N VAL A 330 3.74 16.06 -12.85
CA VAL A 330 4.05 16.24 -14.28
C VAL A 330 2.84 16.84 -14.99
N GLU A 331 3.06 17.87 -15.82
CA GLU A 331 2.02 18.50 -16.63
C GLU A 331 2.53 18.82 -18.03
N LEU A 332 1.80 18.37 -19.02
CA LEU A 332 2.14 18.55 -20.44
C LEU A 332 1.92 19.99 -20.90
N GLU A 333 0.78 20.59 -20.51
CA GLU A 333 0.38 21.93 -20.94
C GLU A 333 1.11 23.02 -20.16
N GLU A 334 1.96 23.80 -20.81
CA GLU A 334 2.79 24.86 -20.18
C GLU A 334 1.95 25.92 -19.45
N VAL A 335 0.82 26.32 -20.03
CA VAL A 335 -0.10 27.30 -19.41
C VAL A 335 -0.64 26.75 -18.09
N ARG A 336 -1.06 25.51 -18.08
CA ARG A 336 -1.58 24.81 -16.89
C ARG A 336 -0.48 24.62 -15.85
N PHE A 337 0.68 24.15 -16.29
CA PHE A 337 1.87 24.01 -15.42
C PHE A 337 2.18 25.31 -14.69
N THR A 338 2.30 26.42 -15.45
CA THR A 338 2.63 27.74 -14.88
C THR A 338 1.58 28.20 -13.86
N GLN A 339 0.30 27.97 -14.14
CA GLN A 339 -0.77 28.30 -13.20
C GLN A 339 -0.65 27.48 -11.92
N THR A 340 -0.44 26.17 -12.04
CA THR A 340 -0.33 25.25 -10.91
C THR A 340 0.89 25.56 -10.04
N VAL A 341 2.03 25.90 -10.64
CA VAL A 341 3.23 26.35 -9.91
C VAL A 341 2.89 27.55 -9.02
N ARG A 342 2.29 28.61 -9.59
CA ARG A 342 1.91 29.81 -8.83
C ARG A 342 0.93 29.53 -7.70
N GLU A 343 0.00 28.61 -7.89
CA GLU A 343 -0.96 28.23 -6.85
C GLU A 343 -0.30 27.48 -5.70
N ILE A 344 0.65 26.59 -5.99
CA ILE A 344 1.40 25.83 -4.97
C ILE A 344 2.35 26.76 -4.20
N GLU A 345 3.03 27.70 -4.88
CA GLU A 345 3.86 28.73 -4.22
C GLU A 345 3.06 29.58 -3.22
N ARG A 346 1.86 30.01 -3.62
CA ARG A 346 0.97 30.77 -2.71
C ARG A 346 0.59 29.99 -1.47
N LEU A 347 0.28 28.69 -1.63
CA LEU A 347 -0.06 27.82 -0.50
C LEU A 347 1.14 27.66 0.46
N GLN A 348 2.33 27.41 -0.06
CA GLN A 348 3.54 27.25 0.76
C GLN A 348 3.89 28.55 1.52
N ASN A 349 3.79 29.69 0.86
CA ASN A 349 4.03 31.00 1.48
C ASN A 349 2.99 31.33 2.58
N ALA A 350 1.75 30.87 2.44
CA ALA A 350 0.72 31.06 3.46
C ALA A 350 0.99 30.18 4.69
N THR A 351 1.45 28.95 4.49
CA THR A 351 1.79 28.01 5.57
C THR A 351 3.05 28.42 6.34
N SER A 352 4.02 29.07 5.68
CA SER A 352 5.27 29.54 6.31
C SER A 352 5.09 30.77 7.20
N LYS A 353 3.90 31.40 7.17
CA LYS A 353 3.58 32.62 7.96
C LYS A 353 2.74 32.32 9.21
N GLN A 354 2.35 31.07 9.41
CA GLN A 354 1.69 30.57 10.63
C GLN A 354 2.71 29.81 11.52
#